data_14b4cab7e9413ee72696ab03dd3e4b60
#
_entry.id   14b4cab7e9413ee72696ab03dd3e4b60
#
_cell.length_a   1.000
_cell.length_b   1.000
_cell.length_c   1.000
_cell.angle_alpha   90.00
_cell.angle_beta   90.00
_cell.angle_gamma   90.00
#
_symmetry.space_group_name_H-M   'P 1'
#
loop_
_entity.id
_entity.type
_entity.pdbx_description
1 polymer ?
#
loop_
_entity_poly.entity_id
_entity_poly.type
_entity_poly.pdbx_seq_one_letter_code
_entity_poly.pdbx_strand_id
1 'polypeptide(L)'
;MNDYKFGDGLHLELTSRCRLACPYCERTRFKGEYKIRDLPRELVFRLVENPNFKKIMLSGTLGDPIYHPYFFEIVKKIKQSHKELRIATNGSGKELNWWANVFNQLGNRDKVCFGLDGLQDTAHLYRVNTNFFQVFEAMKLGAAINRAVIEWQFILFSFNQHQVEEANQLAQEFGIRFTILKSGRFKPDDPLLPDFKWLPEKLKKKLVKGG
;
A
#
# COMPACT_ATOMS: atom_id res chain seq x y z
N MET A 1 10.21 1.66 13.34
CA MET A 1 10.66 3.07 13.22
C MET A 1 10.16 3.59 11.89
N ASN A 2 9.39 4.67 11.91
CA ASN A 2 8.95 5.32 10.68
C ASN A 2 10.15 6.06 10.09
N ASP A 3 10.86 5.43 9.15
CA ASP A 3 12.06 6.00 8.52
C ASP A 3 11.76 7.14 7.53
N TYR A 4 10.51 7.61 7.48
CA TYR A 4 10.11 8.75 6.69
C TYR A 4 10.23 10.05 7.51
N LYS A 5 11.45 10.56 7.62
CA LYS A 5 11.63 11.99 7.89
C LYS A 5 11.29 12.72 6.59
N PHE A 6 10.18 13.46 6.57
CA PHE A 6 9.67 14.21 5.42
C PHE A 6 10.61 15.33 4.90
N GLY A 7 11.82 15.48 5.44
CA GLY A 7 12.72 16.57 5.06
C GLY A 7 13.13 16.63 3.59
N ASP A 8 13.18 15.47 2.90
CA ASP A 8 13.58 15.35 1.50
C ASP A 8 12.64 14.48 0.66
N GLY A 9 11.45 14.18 1.19
CA GLY A 9 10.44 13.34 0.58
C GLY A 9 9.26 14.14 0.01
N LEU A 10 8.74 13.72 -1.14
CA LEU A 10 7.51 14.21 -1.74
C LEU A 10 6.45 13.11 -1.76
N HIS A 11 5.29 13.39 -1.17
CA HIS A 11 4.12 12.52 -1.24
C HIS A 11 3.20 13.01 -2.35
N LEU A 12 2.87 12.13 -3.29
CA LEU A 12 1.99 12.41 -4.43
C LEU A 12 0.78 11.48 -4.41
N GLU A 13 -0.41 12.06 -4.40
CA GLU A 13 -1.67 11.39 -4.68
C GLU A 13 -1.99 11.54 -6.16
N LEU A 14 -1.64 10.52 -6.96
CA LEU A 14 -1.72 10.61 -8.41
C LEU A 14 -3.13 10.67 -8.96
N THR A 15 -4.08 10.00 -8.29
CA THR A 15 -5.44 9.82 -8.81
C THR A 15 -6.43 9.57 -7.67
N SER A 16 -7.69 9.91 -7.90
CA SER A 16 -8.81 9.51 -7.03
C SER A 16 -9.48 8.21 -7.50
N ARG A 17 -8.93 7.51 -8.50
CA ARG A 17 -9.44 6.21 -8.97
C ARG A 17 -9.03 5.11 -8.01
N CYS A 18 -9.97 4.25 -7.66
CA CYS A 18 -9.72 3.03 -6.91
C CYS A 18 -10.82 2.02 -7.19
N ARG A 19 -10.50 0.73 -7.25
CA ARG A 19 -11.46 -0.34 -7.49
C ARG A 19 -12.17 -0.78 -6.21
N LEU A 20 -11.56 -0.57 -5.05
CA LEU A 20 -12.08 -1.03 -3.78
C LEU A 20 -13.15 -0.08 -3.22
N ALA A 21 -14.01 -0.62 -2.34
CA ALA A 21 -15.06 0.11 -1.62
C ALA A 21 -14.91 -0.04 -0.10
N CYS A 22 -13.71 0.20 0.43
CA CYS A 22 -13.42 0.06 1.86
C CYS A 22 -14.33 0.99 2.70
N PRO A 23 -15.02 0.48 3.75
CA PRO A 23 -16.03 1.23 4.50
C PRO A 23 -15.52 2.55 5.10
N TYR A 24 -14.29 2.57 5.63
CA TYR A 24 -13.71 3.76 6.28
C TYR A 24 -12.77 4.55 5.35
N CYS A 25 -12.82 4.28 4.05
CA CYS A 25 -12.12 5.12 3.08
C CYS A 25 -12.83 6.45 2.91
N GLU A 26 -12.09 7.54 2.85
CA GLU A 26 -12.65 8.88 2.61
C GLU A 26 -13.51 8.90 1.35
N ARG A 27 -13.09 8.20 0.30
CA ARG A 27 -13.86 8.06 -0.94
C ARG A 27 -15.26 7.47 -0.72
N THR A 28 -15.38 6.45 0.14
CA THR A 28 -16.66 5.83 0.46
C THR A 28 -17.51 6.74 1.36
N ARG A 29 -16.87 7.47 2.26
CA ARG A 29 -17.53 8.45 3.15
C ARG A 29 -18.14 9.64 2.38
N PHE A 30 -17.53 10.05 1.28
CA PHE A 30 -18.08 11.08 0.39
C PHE A 30 -19.22 10.59 -0.52
N LYS A 31 -19.66 9.31 -0.41
CA LYS A 31 -20.80 8.73 -1.11
C LYS A 31 -20.85 9.02 -2.63
N GLY A 32 -19.70 9.15 -3.27
CA GLY A 32 -19.62 9.44 -4.71
C GLY A 32 -19.77 10.92 -5.08
N GLU A 33 -19.84 11.84 -4.13
CA GLU A 33 -19.95 13.28 -4.40
C GLU A 33 -18.63 13.92 -4.91
N TYR A 34 -17.54 13.14 -4.96
CA TYR A 34 -16.28 13.62 -5.49
C TYR A 34 -16.13 13.31 -6.99
N LYS A 35 -15.54 14.24 -7.73
CA LYS A 35 -15.19 14.02 -9.14
C LYS A 35 -13.89 13.21 -9.24
N ILE A 36 -13.86 12.22 -10.13
CA ILE A 36 -12.62 11.51 -10.46
C ILE A 36 -11.64 12.52 -11.05
N ARG A 37 -10.43 12.56 -10.48
CA ARG A 37 -9.35 13.44 -10.91
C ARG A 37 -8.05 12.67 -10.96
N ASP A 38 -7.27 12.97 -11.99
CA ASP A 38 -5.91 12.48 -12.16
C ASP A 38 -4.98 13.69 -12.10
N LEU A 39 -3.87 13.57 -11.41
CA LEU A 39 -2.85 14.61 -11.37
C LEU A 39 -2.20 14.69 -12.77
N PRO A 40 -2.14 15.86 -13.43
CA PRO A 40 -1.56 15.96 -14.77
C PRO A 40 -0.12 15.41 -14.81
N ARG A 41 0.17 14.54 -15.76
CA ARG A 41 1.48 13.89 -15.90
C ARG A 41 2.62 14.89 -15.95
N GLU A 42 2.45 15.98 -16.68
CA GLU A 42 3.45 17.05 -16.85
C GLU A 42 3.76 17.75 -15.53
N LEU A 43 2.74 17.91 -14.67
CA LEU A 43 2.94 18.46 -13.33
C LEU A 43 3.76 17.49 -12.47
N VAL A 44 3.42 16.18 -12.51
CA VAL A 44 4.19 15.14 -11.80
C VAL A 44 5.64 15.13 -12.25
N PHE A 45 5.91 15.24 -13.55
CA PHE A 45 7.26 15.26 -14.08
C PHE A 45 8.08 16.44 -13.55
N ARG A 46 7.49 17.65 -13.55
CA ARG A 46 8.14 18.85 -12.97
C ARG A 46 8.43 18.68 -11.48
N LEU A 47 7.48 18.12 -10.71
CA LEU A 47 7.68 17.87 -9.29
C LEU A 47 8.78 16.83 -9.03
N VAL A 48 8.83 15.78 -9.83
CA VAL A 48 9.86 14.74 -9.75
C VAL A 48 11.25 15.27 -10.10
N GLU A 49 11.36 16.22 -11.01
CA GLU A 49 12.64 16.85 -11.39
C GLU A 49 13.20 17.79 -10.32
N ASN A 50 12.38 18.24 -9.37
CA ASN A 50 12.86 19.13 -8.32
C ASN A 50 13.99 18.48 -7.49
N PRO A 51 15.19 19.06 -7.45
CA PRO A 51 16.37 18.45 -6.80
C PRO A 51 16.26 18.39 -5.27
N ASN A 52 15.34 19.14 -4.66
CA ASN A 52 15.13 19.13 -3.22
C ASN A 52 14.50 17.84 -2.72
N PHE A 53 13.77 17.12 -3.58
CA PHE A 53 13.20 15.83 -3.23
C PHE A 53 14.12 14.69 -3.64
N LYS A 54 14.49 13.84 -2.68
CA LYS A 54 15.29 12.61 -2.92
C LYS A 54 14.41 11.37 -2.97
N LYS A 55 13.24 11.43 -2.34
CA LYS A 55 12.30 10.32 -2.16
C LYS A 55 10.93 10.73 -2.66
N ILE A 56 10.28 9.83 -3.39
CA ILE A 56 8.91 10.00 -3.86
C ILE A 56 8.05 8.89 -3.25
N MET A 57 6.96 9.27 -2.63
CA MET A 57 5.92 8.34 -2.17
C MET A 57 4.68 8.52 -3.02
N LEU A 58 4.27 7.45 -3.69
CA LEU A 58 2.99 7.36 -4.39
C LEU A 58 2.00 6.62 -3.48
N SER A 59 0.98 7.30 -3.04
CA SER A 59 -0.14 6.71 -2.30
C SER A 59 -1.40 7.54 -2.55
N GLY A 60 -2.48 7.29 -1.84
CA GLY A 60 -3.66 8.13 -1.97
C GLY A 60 -4.65 7.95 -0.83
N THR A 61 -5.32 9.06 -0.47
CA THR A 61 -6.44 9.10 0.46
C THR A 61 -7.74 8.69 -0.22
N LEU A 62 -7.94 9.17 -1.46
CA LEU A 62 -9.15 8.92 -2.25
C LEU A 62 -8.96 7.86 -3.33
N GLY A 63 -7.73 7.63 -3.77
CA GLY A 63 -7.44 6.72 -4.87
C GLY A 63 -6.31 5.76 -4.56
N ASP A 64 -5.91 5.02 -5.58
CA ASP A 64 -4.74 4.15 -5.51
C ASP A 64 -3.86 4.46 -6.74
N PRO A 65 -2.56 4.72 -6.56
CA PRO A 65 -1.68 5.21 -7.61
C PRO A 65 -1.61 4.31 -8.85
N ILE A 66 -1.81 2.99 -8.68
CA ILE A 66 -1.76 2.02 -9.80
C ILE A 66 -2.87 2.20 -10.83
N TYR A 67 -3.89 2.99 -10.54
CA TYR A 67 -4.98 3.29 -11.48
C TYR A 67 -4.79 4.60 -12.24
N HIS A 68 -3.68 5.31 -12.02
CA HIS A 68 -3.37 6.49 -12.82
C HIS A 68 -3.09 6.09 -14.29
N PRO A 69 -3.69 6.75 -15.31
CA PRO A 69 -3.52 6.36 -16.71
C PRO A 69 -2.07 6.29 -17.18
N TYR A 70 -1.22 7.17 -16.65
CA TYR A 70 0.21 7.27 -17.00
C TYR A 70 1.13 6.69 -15.91
N PHE A 71 0.67 5.71 -15.14
CA PHE A 71 1.42 5.16 -14.01
C PHE A 71 2.83 4.70 -14.39
N PHE A 72 2.98 3.93 -15.47
CA PHE A 72 4.28 3.43 -15.92
C PHE A 72 5.24 4.54 -16.36
N GLU A 73 4.71 5.57 -17.05
CA GLU A 73 5.53 6.71 -17.46
C GLU A 73 6.02 7.51 -16.24
N ILE A 74 5.18 7.66 -15.23
CA ILE A 74 5.52 8.31 -13.96
C ILE A 74 6.59 7.52 -13.22
N VAL A 75 6.43 6.20 -13.06
CA VAL A 75 7.43 5.34 -12.44
C VAL A 75 8.76 5.44 -13.18
N LYS A 76 8.74 5.31 -14.52
CA LYS A 76 9.93 5.46 -15.36
C LYS A 76 10.62 6.82 -15.16
N LYS A 77 9.86 7.92 -15.13
CA LYS A 77 10.39 9.26 -14.89
C LYS A 77 11.05 9.39 -13.53
N ILE A 78 10.42 8.85 -12.46
CA ILE A 78 11.00 8.84 -11.11
C ILE A 78 12.34 8.09 -11.10
N LYS A 79 12.40 6.93 -11.76
CA LYS A 79 13.64 6.13 -11.81
C LYS A 79 14.74 6.78 -12.66
N GLN A 80 14.40 7.42 -13.77
CA GLN A 80 15.34 8.22 -14.56
C GLN A 80 15.89 9.42 -13.78
N SER A 81 15.14 9.95 -12.83
CA SER A 81 15.58 11.03 -11.93
C SER A 81 16.38 10.53 -10.72
N HIS A 82 16.74 9.24 -10.68
CA HIS A 82 17.53 8.58 -9.63
C HIS A 82 16.97 8.72 -8.20
N LYS A 83 15.65 8.91 -8.09
CA LYS A 83 14.98 9.04 -6.79
C LYS A 83 14.56 7.68 -6.23
N GLU A 84 14.53 7.59 -4.91
CA GLU A 84 13.95 6.46 -4.20
C GLU A 84 12.42 6.52 -4.34
N LEU A 85 11.82 5.38 -4.66
CA LEU A 85 10.38 5.28 -4.87
C LEU A 85 9.72 4.36 -3.84
N ARG A 86 8.69 4.86 -3.18
CA ARG A 86 7.75 4.05 -2.40
C ARG A 86 6.37 4.09 -3.05
N ILE A 87 5.81 2.92 -3.31
CA ILE A 87 4.45 2.76 -3.81
C ILE A 87 3.61 2.13 -2.69
N ALA A 88 2.56 2.81 -2.25
CA ALA A 88 1.57 2.25 -1.33
C ALA A 88 0.28 1.99 -2.10
N THR A 89 -0.16 0.74 -2.13
CA THR A 89 -1.27 0.28 -2.95
C THR A 89 -2.08 -0.82 -2.27
N ASN A 90 -3.34 -0.97 -2.66
CA ASN A 90 -4.14 -2.15 -2.30
C ASN A 90 -3.83 -3.38 -3.19
N GLY A 91 -3.09 -3.19 -4.27
CA GLY A 91 -2.64 -4.25 -5.17
C GLY A 91 -3.71 -4.89 -6.07
N SER A 92 -4.99 -4.55 -5.91
CA SER A 92 -6.10 -5.26 -6.53
C SER A 92 -6.28 -4.91 -8.01
N GLY A 93 -6.83 -5.85 -8.79
CA GLY A 93 -7.29 -5.62 -10.16
C GLY A 93 -6.19 -5.42 -11.20
N LYS A 94 -4.98 -5.92 -10.94
CA LYS A 94 -3.87 -5.94 -11.89
C LYS A 94 -3.34 -7.37 -12.04
N GLU A 95 -3.08 -7.78 -13.28
CA GLU A 95 -2.55 -9.10 -13.61
C GLU A 95 -1.05 -9.21 -13.23
N LEU A 96 -0.54 -10.43 -13.09
CA LEU A 96 0.85 -10.67 -12.72
C LEU A 96 1.85 -10.06 -13.70
N ASN A 97 1.57 -10.12 -15.01
CA ASN A 97 2.41 -9.48 -16.03
C ASN A 97 2.51 -7.96 -15.86
N TRP A 98 1.42 -7.32 -15.41
CA TRP A 98 1.42 -5.90 -15.09
C TRP A 98 2.36 -5.61 -13.91
N TRP A 99 2.30 -6.45 -12.86
CA TRP A 99 3.17 -6.33 -11.69
C TRP A 99 4.63 -6.63 -12.03
N ALA A 100 4.91 -7.64 -12.86
CA ALA A 100 6.27 -7.91 -13.34
C ALA A 100 6.89 -6.68 -14.03
N ASN A 101 6.11 -5.98 -14.86
CA ASN A 101 6.54 -4.75 -15.52
C ASN A 101 6.84 -3.61 -14.53
N VAL A 102 6.09 -3.53 -13.42
CA VAL A 102 6.37 -2.57 -12.33
C VAL A 102 7.70 -2.94 -11.64
N PHE A 103 7.81 -4.17 -11.14
CA PHE A 103 8.98 -4.60 -10.37
C PHE A 103 10.29 -4.52 -11.17
N ASN A 104 10.24 -4.79 -12.48
CA ASN A 104 11.40 -4.68 -13.36
C ASN A 104 11.93 -3.25 -13.53
N GLN A 105 11.12 -2.23 -13.25
CA GLN A 105 11.55 -0.82 -13.26
C GLN A 105 12.16 -0.37 -11.92
N LEU A 106 11.96 -1.13 -10.85
CA LEU A 106 12.39 -0.76 -9.50
C LEU A 106 13.83 -1.18 -9.21
N GLY A 107 14.38 -0.69 -8.12
CA GLY A 107 15.72 -0.99 -7.61
C GLY A 107 15.71 -1.25 -6.11
N ASN A 108 16.86 -1.67 -5.57
CA ASN A 108 17.02 -2.13 -4.19
C ASN A 108 16.68 -1.11 -3.09
N ARG A 109 16.62 0.17 -3.42
CA ARG A 109 16.19 1.25 -2.52
C ARG A 109 14.69 1.52 -2.57
N ASP A 110 14.00 0.93 -3.56
CA ASP A 110 12.56 1.14 -3.72
C ASP A 110 11.75 0.17 -2.85
N LYS A 111 10.50 0.53 -2.61
CA LYS A 111 9.58 -0.26 -1.80
C LYS A 111 8.19 -0.27 -2.41
N VAL A 112 7.55 -1.44 -2.42
CA VAL A 112 6.12 -1.57 -2.71
C VAL A 112 5.41 -2.10 -1.47
N CYS A 113 4.49 -1.29 -0.94
CA CYS A 113 3.70 -1.60 0.24
C CYS A 113 2.30 -2.00 -0.20
N PHE A 114 1.94 -3.26 0.01
CA PHE A 114 0.63 -3.80 -0.28
C PHE A 114 -0.25 -3.75 0.97
N GLY A 115 -1.38 -3.06 0.87
CA GLY A 115 -2.39 -3.07 1.92
C GLY A 115 -3.35 -4.24 1.71
N LEU A 116 -3.23 -5.30 2.52
CA LEU A 116 -4.10 -6.47 2.48
C LEU A 116 -4.43 -6.87 3.92
N ASP A 117 -5.70 -6.71 4.32
CA ASP A 117 -6.12 -6.76 5.71
C ASP A 117 -6.89 -8.04 6.01
N GLY A 118 -6.18 -9.15 6.10
CA GLY A 118 -6.71 -10.48 6.35
C GLY A 118 -6.18 -11.52 5.38
N LEU A 119 -6.58 -12.77 5.58
CA LEU A 119 -6.34 -13.90 4.69
C LEU A 119 -7.50 -14.07 3.69
N GLN A 120 -7.57 -15.24 3.07
CA GLN A 120 -8.55 -15.53 2.01
C GLN A 120 -10.01 -15.27 2.42
N ASP A 121 -10.36 -15.63 3.64
CA ASP A 121 -11.71 -15.57 4.20
C ASP A 121 -12.11 -14.20 4.78
N THR A 122 -11.13 -13.33 5.04
CA THR A 122 -11.39 -12.06 5.74
C THR A 122 -10.93 -10.81 4.99
N ALA A 123 -9.96 -10.92 4.06
CA ALA A 123 -9.41 -9.76 3.37
C ALA A 123 -10.47 -8.87 2.70
N HIS A 124 -11.53 -9.49 2.16
CA HIS A 124 -12.63 -8.81 1.47
C HIS A 124 -13.62 -8.12 2.42
N LEU A 125 -13.60 -8.44 3.72
CA LEU A 125 -14.55 -7.87 4.69
C LEU A 125 -14.36 -6.36 4.86
N TYR A 126 -13.12 -5.90 4.86
CA TYR A 126 -12.81 -4.48 4.88
C TYR A 126 -12.42 -3.94 3.50
N ARG A 127 -11.55 -4.65 2.78
CA ARG A 127 -11.17 -4.27 1.42
C ARG A 127 -12.15 -4.83 0.40
N VAL A 128 -13.39 -4.34 0.47
CA VAL A 128 -14.47 -4.77 -0.42
C VAL A 128 -14.03 -4.69 -1.87
N ASN A 129 -14.26 -5.76 -2.64
CA ASN A 129 -13.79 -6.01 -4.01
C ASN A 129 -12.31 -6.38 -4.16
N THR A 130 -11.59 -6.69 -3.07
CA THR A 130 -10.26 -7.30 -3.19
C THR A 130 -10.36 -8.80 -3.48
N ASN A 131 -9.31 -9.35 -4.09
CA ASN A 131 -9.08 -10.78 -4.20
C ASN A 131 -7.74 -11.09 -3.51
N PHE A 132 -7.78 -11.85 -2.43
CA PHE A 132 -6.60 -12.20 -1.64
C PHE A 132 -5.50 -12.83 -2.51
N PHE A 133 -5.86 -13.86 -3.28
CA PHE A 133 -4.88 -14.60 -4.09
C PHE A 133 -4.22 -13.71 -5.14
N GLN A 134 -4.99 -12.86 -5.82
CA GLN A 134 -4.43 -11.95 -6.82
C GLN A 134 -3.37 -11.01 -6.22
N VAL A 135 -3.66 -10.44 -5.05
CA VAL A 135 -2.74 -9.52 -4.37
C VAL A 135 -1.54 -10.26 -3.78
N PHE A 136 -1.77 -11.43 -3.17
CA PHE A 136 -0.71 -12.22 -2.56
C PHE A 136 0.26 -12.79 -3.59
N GLU A 137 -0.24 -13.28 -4.74
CA GLU A 137 0.62 -13.72 -5.85
C GLU A 137 1.45 -12.57 -6.43
N ALA A 138 0.90 -11.35 -6.49
CA ALA A 138 1.69 -10.19 -6.88
C ALA A 138 2.81 -9.87 -5.88
N MET A 139 2.57 -10.00 -4.58
CA MET A 139 3.61 -9.86 -3.54
C MET A 139 4.70 -10.92 -3.68
N LYS A 140 4.32 -12.19 -3.87
CA LYS A 140 5.26 -13.31 -4.08
C LYS A 140 6.13 -13.09 -5.31
N LEU A 141 5.52 -12.67 -6.42
CA LEU A 141 6.24 -12.33 -7.64
C LEU A 141 7.25 -11.22 -7.40
N GLY A 142 6.87 -10.16 -6.70
CA GLY A 142 7.78 -9.05 -6.38
C GLY A 142 8.95 -9.47 -5.50
N ALA A 143 8.70 -10.33 -4.52
CA ALA A 143 9.74 -10.89 -3.65
C ALA A 143 10.70 -11.80 -4.45
N ALA A 144 10.18 -12.64 -5.35
CA ALA A 144 10.98 -13.52 -6.20
C ALA A 144 11.86 -12.74 -7.20
N ILE A 145 11.35 -11.65 -7.79
CA ILE A 145 12.12 -10.74 -8.66
C ILE A 145 13.22 -10.02 -7.87
N ASN A 146 13.02 -9.78 -6.58
CA ASN A 146 14.00 -9.27 -5.62
C ASN A 146 14.73 -7.97 -6.04
N ARG A 147 14.01 -7.05 -6.70
CA ARG A 147 14.55 -5.75 -7.09
C ARG A 147 14.16 -4.62 -6.15
N ALA A 148 13.08 -4.79 -5.40
CA ALA A 148 12.58 -3.83 -4.43
C ALA A 148 12.14 -4.53 -3.14
N VAL A 149 12.03 -3.79 -2.05
CA VAL A 149 11.45 -4.31 -0.82
C VAL A 149 9.95 -4.46 -1.00
N ILE A 150 9.44 -5.68 -0.85
CA ILE A 150 8.00 -5.95 -0.81
C ILE A 150 7.54 -5.96 0.64
N GLU A 151 6.53 -5.15 0.95
CA GLU A 151 5.98 -5.02 2.30
C GLU A 151 4.49 -5.32 2.28
N TRP A 152 4.07 -6.29 3.09
CA TRP A 152 2.67 -6.52 3.39
C TRP A 152 2.26 -5.67 4.59
N GLN A 153 1.40 -4.69 4.39
CA GLN A 153 0.80 -3.88 5.43
C GLN A 153 -0.56 -4.45 5.79
N PHE A 154 -0.69 -4.86 7.05
CA PHE A 154 -1.87 -5.50 7.58
C PHE A 154 -2.50 -4.60 8.65
N ILE A 155 -3.63 -3.97 8.34
CA ILE A 155 -4.38 -3.21 9.34
C ILE A 155 -5.11 -4.20 10.24
N LEU A 156 -4.91 -4.04 11.54
CA LEU A 156 -5.53 -4.91 12.53
C LEU A 156 -6.97 -4.48 12.80
N PHE A 157 -7.90 -5.44 12.65
CA PHE A 157 -9.32 -5.33 12.96
C PHE A 157 -9.75 -6.46 13.88
N SER A 158 -10.90 -6.31 14.56
CA SER A 158 -11.49 -7.36 15.42
C SER A 158 -11.68 -8.69 14.68
N PHE A 159 -12.08 -8.64 13.41
CA PHE A 159 -12.39 -9.82 12.61
C PHE A 159 -11.15 -10.55 12.04
N ASN A 160 -9.97 -9.89 11.96
CA ASN A 160 -8.76 -10.48 11.38
C ASN A 160 -7.60 -10.66 12.38
N GLN A 161 -7.76 -10.22 13.62
CA GLN A 161 -6.69 -10.26 14.62
C GLN A 161 -6.17 -11.67 14.90
N HIS A 162 -7.03 -12.70 14.77
CA HIS A 162 -6.65 -14.10 14.93
C HIS A 162 -5.75 -14.64 13.81
N GLN A 163 -5.70 -13.98 12.65
CA GLN A 163 -4.92 -14.38 11.48
C GLN A 163 -3.52 -13.77 11.41
N VAL A 164 -3.19 -12.85 12.33
CA VAL A 164 -1.93 -12.08 12.26
C VAL A 164 -0.70 -12.99 12.29
N GLU A 165 -0.73 -14.06 13.08
CA GLU A 165 0.40 -14.97 13.19
C GLU A 165 0.61 -15.76 11.90
N GLU A 166 -0.46 -16.30 11.33
CA GLU A 166 -0.45 -17.02 10.05
C GLU A 166 -0.01 -16.11 8.90
N ALA A 167 -0.57 -14.90 8.82
CA ALA A 167 -0.17 -13.91 7.81
C ALA A 167 1.32 -13.55 7.92
N ASN A 168 1.86 -13.44 9.15
CA ASN A 168 3.28 -13.19 9.36
C ASN A 168 4.14 -14.39 8.94
N GLN A 169 3.70 -15.63 9.18
CA GLN A 169 4.40 -16.84 8.75
C GLN A 169 4.45 -16.92 7.21
N LEU A 170 3.31 -16.72 6.54
CA LEU A 170 3.24 -16.67 5.08
C LEU A 170 4.16 -15.57 4.51
N ALA A 171 4.18 -14.39 5.10
CA ALA A 171 5.07 -13.33 4.65
C ALA A 171 6.55 -13.72 4.78
N GLN A 172 6.94 -14.38 5.89
CA GLN A 172 8.31 -14.85 6.11
C GLN A 172 8.72 -15.93 5.12
N GLU A 173 7.84 -16.87 4.82
CA GLU A 173 8.08 -17.95 3.86
C GLU A 173 8.50 -17.42 2.48
N PHE A 174 7.90 -16.32 2.04
CA PHE A 174 8.19 -15.72 0.74
C PHE A 174 9.12 -14.50 0.78
N GLY A 175 9.78 -14.23 1.91
CA GLY A 175 10.71 -13.09 2.04
C GLY A 175 10.03 -11.72 1.98
N ILE A 176 8.73 -11.65 2.27
CA ILE A 176 7.93 -10.43 2.30
C ILE A 176 8.04 -9.79 3.69
N ARG A 177 8.33 -8.51 3.76
CA ARG A 177 8.30 -7.76 5.02
C ARG A 177 6.86 -7.65 5.51
N PHE A 178 6.60 -8.05 6.75
CA PHE A 178 5.27 -7.94 7.36
C PHE A 178 5.22 -6.80 8.38
N THR A 179 4.25 -5.91 8.23
CA THR A 179 4.03 -4.75 9.12
C THR A 179 2.58 -4.70 9.56
N ILE A 180 2.34 -4.66 10.87
CA ILE A 180 1.00 -4.53 11.44
C ILE A 180 0.71 -3.04 11.64
N LEU A 181 -0.42 -2.58 11.14
CA LEU A 181 -0.85 -1.20 11.25
C LEU A 181 -2.01 -1.06 12.25
N LYS A 182 -1.92 -0.05 13.10
CA LYS A 182 -3.04 0.43 13.91
C LYS A 182 -3.74 1.56 13.17
N SER A 183 -4.98 1.35 12.75
CA SER A 183 -5.77 2.42 12.13
C SER A 183 -6.11 3.51 13.15
N GLY A 184 -5.96 4.77 12.75
CA GLY A 184 -6.45 5.94 13.50
C GLY A 184 -7.92 6.30 13.22
N ARG A 185 -8.62 5.51 12.39
CA ARG A 185 -9.98 5.82 11.92
C ARG A 185 -11.09 5.25 12.80
N PHE A 186 -10.75 4.44 13.80
CA PHE A 186 -11.71 3.86 14.73
C PHE A 186 -12.22 4.89 15.75
N LYS A 187 -13.52 4.84 16.02
CA LYS A 187 -14.12 5.47 17.20
C LYS A 187 -13.95 4.54 18.41
N PRO A 188 -14.10 5.05 19.66
CA PRO A 188 -13.93 4.23 20.87
C PRO A 188 -14.79 2.96 20.91
N ASP A 189 -16.04 3.01 20.41
CA ASP A 189 -17.00 1.89 20.43
C ASP A 189 -17.16 1.25 19.04
N ASP A 190 -16.14 1.33 18.20
CA ASP A 190 -16.20 0.81 16.84
C ASP A 190 -16.18 -0.73 16.85
N PRO A 191 -17.14 -1.41 16.21
CA PRO A 191 -17.20 -2.88 16.18
C PRO A 191 -15.99 -3.51 15.48
N LEU A 192 -15.28 -2.74 14.67
CA LEU A 192 -14.05 -3.20 14.01
C LEU A 192 -12.79 -2.95 14.85
N LEU A 193 -12.91 -2.32 16.03
CA LEU A 193 -11.77 -2.06 16.89
C LEU A 193 -11.16 -3.37 17.40
N PRO A 194 -9.88 -3.63 17.13
CA PRO A 194 -9.23 -4.87 17.58
C PRO A 194 -8.90 -4.82 19.07
N ASP A 195 -8.83 -5.98 19.71
CA ASP A 195 -8.23 -6.13 21.02
C ASP A 195 -6.71 -6.29 20.89
N PHE A 196 -5.97 -5.20 21.08
CA PHE A 196 -4.51 -5.21 21.00
C PHE A 196 -3.82 -6.06 22.08
N LYS A 197 -4.51 -6.42 23.16
CA LYS A 197 -3.99 -7.32 24.19
C LYS A 197 -3.79 -8.73 23.64
N TRP A 198 -4.64 -9.12 22.69
CA TRP A 198 -4.56 -10.42 22.02
C TRP A 198 -3.30 -10.57 21.14
N LEU A 199 -2.69 -9.47 20.67
CA LEU A 199 -1.54 -9.53 19.78
C LEU A 199 -0.34 -10.18 20.50
N PRO A 200 0.24 -11.26 19.94
CA PRO A 200 1.41 -11.93 20.52
C PRO A 200 2.59 -10.97 20.73
N GLU A 201 3.29 -11.08 21.87
CA GLU A 201 4.41 -10.18 22.24
C GLU A 201 5.46 -10.08 21.13
N LYS A 202 5.81 -11.22 20.48
CA LYS A 202 6.77 -11.26 19.37
C LYS A 202 6.35 -10.39 18.16
N LEU A 203 5.06 -10.10 18.02
CA LEU A 203 4.49 -9.30 16.94
C LEU A 203 4.21 -7.84 17.35
N LYS A 204 4.17 -7.52 18.64
CA LYS A 204 3.94 -6.13 19.11
C LYS A 204 4.96 -5.14 18.57
N LYS A 205 6.23 -5.57 18.40
CA LYS A 205 7.29 -4.74 17.79
C LYS A 205 7.05 -4.42 16.31
N LYS A 206 6.18 -5.18 15.63
CA LYS A 206 5.77 -4.94 14.24
C LYS A 206 4.57 -3.99 14.13
N LEU A 207 3.96 -3.62 15.28
CA LEU A 207 2.82 -2.71 15.32
C LEU A 207 3.29 -1.27 15.13
N VAL A 208 2.77 -0.62 14.10
CA VAL A 208 3.05 0.77 13.76
C VAL A 208 1.74 1.56 13.73
N LYS A 209 1.77 2.81 14.21
CA LYS A 209 0.61 3.70 14.03
C LYS A 209 0.43 3.95 12.54
N GLY A 210 -0.73 3.56 12.00
CA GLY A 210 -1.16 3.95 10.67
C GLY A 210 -1.54 5.43 10.62
N GLY A 211 -1.18 6.07 9.55
CA GLY A 211 -1.64 7.45 9.26
C GLY A 211 -3.07 7.49 8.75
#